data_40080b760df35c542df3f155f494b6b9
#
_entry.id   40080b760df35c542df3f155f494b6b9
#
_cell.length_a   1.000
_cell.length_b   1.000
_cell.length_c   1.000
_cell.angle_alpha   90.00
_cell.angle_beta   90.00
_cell.angle_gamma   90.00
#
_symmetry.space_group_name_H-M   'P 1'
#
loop_
_entity.id
_entity.type
_entity.pdbx_description
1 polymer ?
#
loop_
_entity_poly.entity_id
_entity_poly.type
_entity_poly.pdbx_seq_one_letter_code
_entity_poly.pdbx_strand_id
1 'polypeptide(L)'
;MNFKYYADLYLKLGRTDWKFSTFCKNEGIVNNRLSFFFDKEIEEIKPSDVRSWLSDITDVGSKSKKNYLNCLNGVFTLALEDEVIGKNPVIHIKKLIYTAPRIEPFTNTEVLNILEEAKKYSFKFRLFIAVGFFTGMRTGEIIALKNQDVDMVNRIITINATRSRFGESSPKTIKSARRVPILNRLYDLLRVRKFTYEYLLETQYDEPYRDCNVFLEKCWKPILKSLGIRYRRPYTMRHTYATNMLRRNLITPLELASLMGHSNTKMIYDVYVNYLNSNFSEFKRDIEIYD
;
A
#
# COMPACT_ATOMS: atom_id res chain seq x y z
N MET A 1 27.38 20.54 -18.64
CA MET A 1 27.27 19.05 -18.70
C MET A 1 25.82 18.67 -18.93
N ASN A 2 25.55 17.69 -19.81
CA ASN A 2 24.19 17.33 -20.23
C ASN A 2 23.39 16.73 -19.06
N PHE A 3 22.10 17.11 -18.90
CA PHE A 3 21.18 16.59 -17.87
C PHE A 3 21.05 15.06 -17.93
N LYS A 4 21.08 14.48 -19.13
CA LYS A 4 20.96 13.02 -19.31
C LYS A 4 22.06 12.26 -18.58
N TYR A 5 23.29 12.78 -18.53
CA TYR A 5 24.38 12.14 -17.79
C TYR A 5 24.02 11.95 -16.32
N TYR A 6 23.50 12.97 -15.65
CA TYR A 6 23.09 12.87 -14.23
C TYR A 6 21.82 12.04 -14.03
N ALA A 7 20.92 12.03 -14.99
CA ALA A 7 19.74 11.16 -14.98
C ALA A 7 20.15 9.67 -15.05
N ASP A 8 21.12 9.33 -15.91
CA ASP A 8 21.67 7.98 -16.03
C ASP A 8 22.46 7.59 -14.77
N LEU A 9 23.25 8.52 -14.21
CA LEU A 9 23.97 8.32 -12.95
C LEU A 9 22.99 8.06 -11.78
N TYR A 10 21.91 8.84 -11.66
CA TYR A 10 20.85 8.66 -10.68
C TYR A 10 20.22 7.26 -10.74
N LEU A 11 19.96 6.77 -11.95
CA LEU A 11 19.44 5.42 -12.15
C LEU A 11 20.49 4.35 -11.85
N LYS A 12 21.75 4.56 -12.23
CA LYS A 12 22.84 3.63 -11.95
C LYS A 12 23.02 3.42 -10.44
N LEU A 13 23.08 4.50 -9.66
CA LEU A 13 23.18 4.45 -8.20
C LEU A 13 21.91 3.84 -7.59
N GLY A 14 20.75 4.26 -8.08
CA GLY A 14 19.48 3.70 -7.59
C GLY A 14 19.30 2.22 -7.86
N ARG A 15 19.98 1.64 -8.85
CA ARG A 15 19.93 0.20 -9.13
C ARG A 15 20.54 -0.65 -8.01
N THR A 16 21.52 -0.13 -7.30
CA THR A 16 22.16 -0.79 -6.16
C THR A 16 21.40 -0.53 -4.86
N ASP A 17 20.87 0.67 -4.68
CA ASP A 17 20.36 1.13 -3.38
C ASP A 17 18.86 0.92 -3.21
N TRP A 18 18.10 0.89 -4.31
CA TRP A 18 16.64 0.83 -4.21
C TRP A 18 16.10 -0.58 -4.36
N LYS A 19 14.96 -0.83 -3.73
CA LYS A 19 14.16 -2.01 -4.07
C LYS A 19 13.81 -1.98 -5.55
N PHE A 20 13.83 -3.13 -6.20
CA PHE A 20 13.59 -3.27 -7.64
C PHE A 20 12.30 -2.56 -8.12
N SER A 21 11.21 -2.65 -7.34
CA SER A 21 9.95 -1.94 -7.66
C SER A 21 10.09 -0.41 -7.62
N THR A 22 10.97 0.13 -6.75
CA THR A 22 11.26 1.57 -6.70
C THR A 22 12.12 1.96 -7.89
N PHE A 23 13.13 1.15 -8.22
CA PHE A 23 13.97 1.34 -9.39
C PHE A 23 13.11 1.43 -10.66
N CYS A 24 12.30 0.42 -10.97
CA CYS A 24 11.44 0.41 -12.16
C CYS A 24 10.49 1.60 -12.24
N LYS A 25 9.94 2.03 -11.08
CA LYS A 25 9.10 3.23 -11.03
C LYS A 25 9.90 4.48 -11.40
N ASN A 26 11.08 4.68 -10.80
CA ASN A 26 11.90 5.85 -11.04
C ASN A 26 12.49 5.85 -12.46
N GLU A 27 12.92 4.69 -12.95
CA GLU A 27 13.36 4.51 -14.34
C GLU A 27 12.25 4.91 -15.33
N GLY A 28 11.01 4.47 -15.11
CA GLY A 28 9.88 4.89 -15.92
C GLY A 28 9.59 6.40 -15.84
N ILE A 29 9.80 7.03 -14.68
CA ILE A 29 9.68 8.50 -14.56
C ILE A 29 10.79 9.19 -15.32
N VAL A 30 12.05 8.79 -15.14
CA VAL A 30 13.21 9.39 -15.79
C VAL A 30 13.06 9.30 -17.31
N ASN A 31 12.79 8.11 -17.84
CA ASN A 31 12.75 7.88 -19.28
C ASN A 31 11.54 8.49 -19.98
N ASN A 32 10.37 8.58 -19.31
CA ASN A 32 9.15 9.05 -19.95
C ASN A 32 8.74 10.47 -19.59
N ARG A 33 9.26 11.04 -18.50
CA ARG A 33 8.86 12.38 -18.03
C ARG A 33 10.02 13.33 -17.93
N LEU A 34 11.21 12.88 -17.45
CA LEU A 34 12.38 13.72 -17.35
C LEU A 34 13.17 13.77 -18.67
N SER A 35 12.83 12.95 -19.67
CA SER A 35 13.38 13.03 -21.03
C SER A 35 13.23 14.42 -21.65
N PHE A 36 12.24 15.21 -21.22
CA PHE A 36 12.09 16.63 -21.58
C PHE A 36 13.36 17.48 -21.35
N PHE A 37 14.20 17.07 -20.39
CA PHE A 37 15.42 17.79 -20.04
C PHE A 37 16.68 17.15 -20.64
N PHE A 38 16.61 16.02 -21.34
CA PHE A 38 17.79 15.23 -21.74
C PHE A 38 18.80 16.00 -22.62
N ASP A 39 18.28 16.83 -23.50
CA ASP A 39 19.10 17.58 -24.45
C ASP A 39 19.58 18.94 -23.92
N LYS A 40 19.29 19.25 -22.65
CA LYS A 40 19.65 20.51 -22.01
C LYS A 40 20.94 20.35 -21.19
N GLU A 41 21.78 21.41 -21.18
CA GLU A 41 22.84 21.50 -20.21
C GLU A 41 22.26 21.71 -18.81
N ILE A 42 22.72 20.92 -17.83
CA ILE A 42 22.10 20.89 -16.48
C ILE A 42 22.25 22.23 -15.76
N GLU A 43 23.33 22.96 -16.03
CA GLU A 43 23.66 24.29 -15.49
C GLU A 43 22.69 25.36 -15.98
N GLU A 44 22.09 25.18 -17.16
CA GLU A 44 21.19 26.13 -17.79
C GLU A 44 19.73 25.97 -17.35
N ILE A 45 19.38 24.85 -16.74
CA ILE A 45 17.99 24.58 -16.33
C ILE A 45 17.62 25.45 -15.12
N LYS A 46 16.68 26.37 -15.35
CA LYS A 46 16.20 27.32 -14.34
C LYS A 46 14.92 26.84 -13.64
N PRO A 47 14.60 27.37 -12.45
CA PRO A 47 13.32 27.10 -11.79
C PRO A 47 12.09 27.43 -12.66
N SER A 48 12.21 28.36 -13.61
CA SER A 48 11.15 28.68 -14.60
C SER A 48 10.87 27.50 -15.52
N ASP A 49 11.93 26.81 -15.99
CA ASP A 49 11.80 25.67 -16.91
C ASP A 49 11.11 24.50 -16.21
N VAL A 50 11.47 24.26 -14.94
CA VAL A 50 10.81 23.22 -14.10
C VAL A 50 9.34 23.57 -13.88
N ARG A 51 8.99 24.85 -13.64
CA ARG A 51 7.59 25.26 -13.47
C ARG A 51 6.80 25.12 -14.78
N SER A 52 7.35 25.52 -15.92
CA SER A 52 6.72 25.35 -17.23
C SER A 52 6.46 23.86 -17.51
N TRP A 53 7.51 23.04 -17.45
CA TRP A 53 7.38 21.58 -17.62
C TRP A 53 6.32 20.96 -16.71
N LEU A 54 6.25 21.37 -15.43
CA LEU A 54 5.29 20.83 -14.48
C LEU A 54 3.86 21.27 -14.79
N SER A 55 3.66 22.48 -15.34
CA SER A 55 2.35 23.01 -15.75
C SER A 55 1.82 22.28 -16.98
N ASP A 56 2.67 21.90 -17.91
CA ASP A 56 2.32 21.23 -19.15
C ASP A 56 1.87 19.77 -18.93
N ILE A 57 2.21 19.19 -17.77
CA ILE A 57 1.74 17.85 -17.39
C ILE A 57 0.29 17.95 -16.89
N THR A 58 -0.67 17.60 -17.73
CA THR A 58 -2.11 17.67 -17.40
C THR A 58 -2.76 16.30 -17.20
N ASP A 59 -2.10 15.23 -17.63
CA ASP A 59 -2.59 13.84 -17.67
C ASP A 59 -2.55 13.11 -16.32
N VAL A 60 -1.96 13.72 -15.28
CA VAL A 60 -1.80 13.09 -13.96
C VAL A 60 -2.07 14.03 -12.79
N GLY A 61 -2.49 13.45 -11.66
CA GLY A 61 -2.76 14.20 -10.42
C GLY A 61 -1.50 14.62 -9.66
N SER A 62 -1.69 15.52 -8.68
CA SER A 62 -0.63 16.13 -7.84
C SER A 62 0.32 15.12 -7.19
N LYS A 63 -0.17 13.92 -6.81
CA LYS A 63 0.68 12.87 -6.23
C LYS A 63 1.74 12.36 -7.22
N SER A 64 1.35 12.16 -8.49
CA SER A 64 2.28 11.72 -9.53
C SER A 64 3.29 12.81 -9.85
N LYS A 65 2.83 14.06 -10.00
CA LYS A 65 3.71 15.23 -10.18
C LYS A 65 4.74 15.36 -9.05
N LYS A 66 4.32 15.11 -7.79
CA LYS A 66 5.25 15.09 -6.64
C LYS A 66 6.32 13.99 -6.78
N ASN A 67 5.95 12.80 -7.28
CA ASN A 67 6.95 11.74 -7.54
C ASN A 67 7.93 12.16 -8.65
N TYR A 68 7.47 12.85 -9.68
CA TYR A 68 8.31 13.35 -10.76
C TYR A 68 9.31 14.40 -10.23
N LEU A 69 8.83 15.34 -9.41
CA LEU A 69 9.71 16.31 -8.75
C LEU A 69 10.73 15.65 -7.81
N ASN A 70 10.35 14.55 -7.12
CA ASN A 70 11.30 13.83 -6.27
C ASN A 70 12.42 13.18 -7.10
N CYS A 71 12.12 12.59 -8.26
CA CYS A 71 13.14 12.05 -9.16
C CYS A 71 14.01 13.17 -9.72
N LEU A 72 13.40 14.26 -10.21
CA LEU A 72 14.10 15.42 -10.73
C LEU A 72 15.04 16.04 -9.68
N ASN A 73 14.54 16.17 -8.44
CA ASN A 73 15.36 16.66 -7.32
C ASN A 73 16.56 15.75 -7.06
N GLY A 74 16.40 14.42 -7.14
CA GLY A 74 17.50 13.47 -6.96
C GLY A 74 18.59 13.65 -8.03
N VAL A 75 18.20 13.85 -9.30
CA VAL A 75 19.13 14.12 -10.41
C VAL A 75 19.92 15.41 -10.15
N PHE A 76 19.25 16.51 -9.82
CA PHE A 76 19.93 17.78 -9.52
C PHE A 76 20.76 17.75 -8.24
N THR A 77 20.42 16.90 -7.28
CA THR A 77 21.21 16.74 -6.05
C THR A 77 22.59 16.17 -6.38
N LEU A 78 22.69 15.18 -7.28
CA LEU A 78 23.96 14.64 -7.72
C LEU A 78 24.83 15.70 -8.41
N ALA A 79 24.24 16.50 -9.31
CA ALA A 79 24.97 17.58 -9.99
C ALA A 79 25.41 18.70 -9.02
N LEU A 80 24.66 18.91 -7.93
CA LEU A 80 25.03 19.84 -6.86
C LEU A 80 26.18 19.30 -6.02
N GLU A 81 26.15 17.99 -5.68
CA GLU A 81 27.20 17.30 -4.92
C GLU A 81 28.52 17.25 -5.71
N ASP A 82 28.46 17.16 -7.04
CA ASP A 82 29.62 17.25 -7.94
C ASP A 82 30.05 18.70 -8.25
N GLU A 83 29.44 19.70 -7.59
CA GLU A 83 29.72 21.13 -7.73
C GLU A 83 29.53 21.67 -9.17
N VAL A 84 28.85 20.93 -10.06
CA VAL A 84 28.57 21.36 -11.44
C VAL A 84 27.50 22.46 -11.46
N ILE A 85 26.60 22.46 -10.51
CA ILE A 85 25.59 23.53 -10.33
C ILE A 85 25.71 24.14 -8.95
N GLY A 86 25.54 25.45 -8.85
CA GLY A 86 25.60 26.17 -7.56
C GLY A 86 24.30 26.06 -6.74
N LYS A 87 23.18 25.73 -7.38
CA LYS A 87 21.85 25.63 -6.73
C LYS A 87 20.95 24.61 -7.44
N ASN A 88 20.22 23.85 -6.65
CA ASN A 88 19.22 22.92 -7.20
C ASN A 88 17.91 23.69 -7.54
N PRO A 89 17.50 23.74 -8.82
CA PRO A 89 16.34 24.53 -9.25
C PRO A 89 15.00 24.02 -8.72
N VAL A 90 14.93 22.75 -8.29
CA VAL A 90 13.69 22.13 -7.77
C VAL A 90 13.33 22.64 -6.39
N ILE A 91 14.30 23.06 -5.57
CA ILE A 91 14.07 23.57 -4.19
C ILE A 91 13.11 24.76 -4.18
N HIS A 92 13.14 25.59 -5.21
CA HIS A 92 12.30 26.78 -5.36
C HIS A 92 10.90 26.50 -5.95
N ILE A 93 10.58 25.22 -6.21
CA ILE A 93 9.24 24.85 -6.71
C ILE A 93 8.28 24.75 -5.52
N LYS A 94 7.13 25.45 -5.62
CA LYS A 94 6.09 25.40 -4.62
C LYS A 94 5.69 23.94 -4.35
N LYS A 95 5.69 23.53 -3.09
CA LYS A 95 5.27 22.17 -2.71
C LYS A 95 3.85 21.91 -3.20
N LEU A 96 3.69 20.86 -3.98
CA LEU A 96 2.38 20.41 -4.43
C LEU A 96 1.59 19.87 -3.23
N ILE A 97 0.45 20.49 -2.96
CA ILE A 97 -0.46 20.00 -1.93
C ILE A 97 -1.19 18.78 -2.51
N TYR A 98 -1.07 17.67 -1.83
CA TYR A 98 -1.82 16.46 -2.11
C TYR A 98 -2.61 16.06 -0.88
N THR A 99 -3.92 16.20 -0.96
CA THR A 99 -4.84 15.66 0.04
C THR A 99 -5.25 14.26 -0.40
N ALA A 100 -4.87 13.26 0.38
CA ALA A 100 -5.30 11.89 0.11
C ALA A 100 -6.83 11.80 0.22
N PRO A 101 -7.53 11.20 -0.76
CA PRO A 101 -8.96 10.99 -0.64
C PRO A 101 -9.26 10.18 0.62
N ARG A 102 -10.31 10.58 1.35
CA ARG A 102 -10.77 9.86 2.54
C ARG A 102 -11.12 8.43 2.15
N ILE A 103 -10.53 7.48 2.84
CA ILE A 103 -10.83 6.07 2.65
C ILE A 103 -12.11 5.78 3.42
N GLU A 104 -13.11 5.26 2.73
CA GLU A 104 -14.40 4.88 3.30
C GLU A 104 -14.41 3.36 3.54
N PRO A 105 -14.34 2.90 4.81
CA PRO A 105 -14.42 1.48 5.14
C PRO A 105 -15.77 0.89 4.73
N PHE A 106 -15.82 -0.43 4.52
CA PHE A 106 -17.09 -1.12 4.35
C PHE A 106 -17.86 -1.17 5.66
N THR A 107 -19.18 -1.05 5.57
CA THR A 107 -20.07 -1.31 6.71
C THR A 107 -20.07 -2.79 7.07
N ASN A 108 -20.50 -3.14 8.28
CA ASN A 108 -20.62 -4.54 8.69
C ASN A 108 -21.55 -5.34 7.76
N THR A 109 -22.67 -4.74 7.34
CA THR A 109 -23.61 -5.35 6.40
C THR A 109 -22.97 -5.60 5.05
N GLU A 110 -22.24 -4.61 4.49
CA GLU A 110 -21.51 -4.79 3.24
C GLU A 110 -20.48 -5.92 3.35
N VAL A 111 -19.72 -6.00 4.45
CA VAL A 111 -18.74 -7.09 4.67
C VAL A 111 -19.43 -8.45 4.68
N LEU A 112 -20.53 -8.60 5.41
CA LEU A 112 -21.27 -9.86 5.47
C LEU A 112 -21.82 -10.27 4.11
N ASN A 113 -22.39 -9.33 3.36
CA ASN A 113 -22.90 -9.55 2.01
C ASN A 113 -21.78 -9.95 1.04
N ILE A 114 -20.63 -9.27 1.11
CA ILE A 114 -19.46 -9.62 0.28
C ILE A 114 -18.96 -11.02 0.59
N LEU A 115 -18.86 -11.41 1.86
CA LEU A 115 -18.43 -12.74 2.26
C LEU A 115 -19.43 -13.82 1.84
N GLU A 116 -20.71 -13.54 1.88
CA GLU A 116 -21.78 -14.45 1.42
C GLU A 116 -21.74 -14.61 -0.11
N GLU A 117 -21.69 -13.51 -0.84
CA GLU A 117 -21.61 -13.52 -2.30
C GLU A 117 -20.34 -14.23 -2.80
N ALA A 118 -19.22 -14.09 -2.06
CA ALA A 118 -17.96 -14.77 -2.37
C ALA A 118 -18.08 -16.30 -2.35
N LYS A 119 -19.08 -16.88 -1.70
CA LYS A 119 -19.33 -18.33 -1.72
C LYS A 119 -19.68 -18.88 -3.11
N LYS A 120 -20.17 -18.04 -4.01
CA LYS A 120 -20.45 -18.39 -5.41
C LYS A 120 -19.18 -18.54 -6.25
N TYR A 121 -18.03 -18.13 -5.72
CA TYR A 121 -16.74 -18.16 -6.40
C TYR A 121 -15.88 -19.31 -5.90
N SER A 122 -14.79 -19.61 -6.61
CA SER A 122 -13.86 -20.65 -6.18
C SER A 122 -13.29 -20.39 -4.79
N PHE A 123 -12.92 -21.45 -4.10
CA PHE A 123 -12.43 -21.40 -2.71
C PHE A 123 -11.27 -20.40 -2.52
N LYS A 124 -10.34 -20.30 -3.49
CA LYS A 124 -9.20 -19.36 -3.43
C LYS A 124 -9.63 -17.89 -3.45
N PHE A 125 -10.67 -17.53 -4.20
CA PHE A 125 -11.21 -16.17 -4.20
C PHE A 125 -11.91 -15.84 -2.88
N ARG A 126 -12.70 -16.79 -2.38
CA ARG A 126 -13.34 -16.69 -1.07
C ARG A 126 -12.30 -16.54 0.05
N LEU A 127 -11.22 -17.32 -0.01
CA LEU A 127 -10.14 -17.27 0.98
C LEU A 127 -9.37 -15.95 0.92
N PHE A 128 -9.05 -15.42 -0.27
CA PHE A 128 -8.44 -14.09 -0.41
C PHE A 128 -9.24 -12.99 0.28
N ILE A 129 -10.55 -12.97 0.07
CA ILE A 129 -11.46 -11.98 0.68
C ILE A 129 -11.52 -12.17 2.19
N ALA A 130 -11.66 -13.40 2.67
CA ALA A 130 -11.72 -13.69 4.10
C ALA A 130 -10.42 -13.32 4.83
N VAL A 131 -9.27 -13.69 4.28
CA VAL A 131 -7.96 -13.27 4.83
C VAL A 131 -7.87 -11.76 4.90
N GLY A 132 -8.26 -11.05 3.83
CA GLY A 132 -8.23 -9.59 3.80
C GLY A 132 -9.08 -8.94 4.91
N PHE A 133 -10.32 -9.38 5.10
CA PHE A 133 -11.23 -8.83 6.10
C PHE A 133 -10.92 -9.25 7.55
N PHE A 134 -10.38 -10.44 7.77
CA PHE A 134 -10.18 -10.98 9.13
C PHE A 134 -8.77 -10.83 9.67
N THR A 135 -7.81 -10.40 8.86
CA THR A 135 -6.41 -10.18 9.31
C THR A 135 -5.90 -8.76 9.10
N GLY A 136 -6.56 -7.99 8.23
CA GLY A 136 -6.06 -6.69 7.82
C GLY A 136 -4.73 -6.70 7.06
N MET A 137 -4.30 -7.83 6.51
CA MET A 137 -3.09 -7.96 5.70
C MET A 137 -3.16 -7.08 4.44
N ARG A 138 -1.99 -6.66 3.94
CA ARG A 138 -1.90 -6.03 2.62
C ARG A 138 -2.15 -7.07 1.52
N THR A 139 -2.76 -6.68 0.42
CA THR A 139 -3.07 -7.62 -0.68
C THR A 139 -1.85 -8.38 -1.19
N GLY A 140 -0.69 -7.72 -1.26
CA GLY A 140 0.57 -8.37 -1.61
C GLY A 140 1.08 -9.36 -0.57
N GLU A 141 0.79 -9.16 0.72
CA GLU A 141 1.10 -10.10 1.79
C GLU A 141 0.19 -11.34 1.69
N ILE A 142 -1.10 -11.15 1.36
CA ILE A 142 -2.06 -12.26 1.22
C ILE A 142 -1.64 -13.22 0.09
N ILE A 143 -1.22 -12.70 -1.06
CA ILE A 143 -0.81 -13.54 -2.20
C ILE A 143 0.61 -14.12 -2.06
N ALA A 144 1.41 -13.62 -1.12
CA ALA A 144 2.72 -14.17 -0.78
C ALA A 144 2.65 -15.21 0.35
N LEU A 145 1.48 -15.37 0.99
CA LEU A 145 1.34 -16.22 2.17
C LEU A 145 1.54 -17.69 1.80
N LYS A 146 2.44 -18.36 2.52
CA LYS A 146 2.72 -19.79 2.36
C LYS A 146 1.94 -20.62 3.38
N ASN A 147 1.72 -21.88 3.07
CA ASN A 147 1.00 -22.77 3.97
C ASN A 147 1.75 -23.00 5.29
N GLN A 148 3.09 -23.02 5.27
CA GLN A 148 3.93 -23.11 6.47
C GLN A 148 3.82 -21.89 7.41
N ASP A 149 3.34 -20.75 6.89
CA ASP A 149 3.17 -19.53 7.69
C ASP A 149 1.86 -19.55 8.50
N VAL A 150 1.00 -20.55 8.28
CA VAL A 150 -0.32 -20.70 8.90
C VAL A 150 -0.26 -21.75 9.99
N ASP A 151 -0.14 -21.32 11.24
CA ASP A 151 -0.20 -22.19 12.41
C ASP A 151 -1.65 -22.36 12.88
N MET A 152 -2.24 -23.49 12.51
CA MET A 152 -3.63 -23.80 12.87
C MET A 152 -3.81 -24.19 14.34
N VAL A 153 -2.75 -24.67 15.00
CA VAL A 153 -2.80 -25.08 16.42
C VAL A 153 -2.82 -23.84 17.31
N ASN A 154 -1.86 -22.93 17.09
CA ASN A 154 -1.79 -21.69 17.86
C ASN A 154 -2.66 -20.57 17.29
N ARG A 155 -3.34 -20.80 16.16
CA ARG A 155 -4.18 -19.84 15.45
C ARG A 155 -3.45 -18.53 15.11
N ILE A 156 -2.29 -18.66 14.48
CA ILE A 156 -1.40 -17.54 14.11
C ILE A 156 -1.04 -17.63 12.64
N ILE A 157 -1.02 -16.48 11.96
CA ILE A 157 -0.41 -16.32 10.65
C ILE A 157 0.85 -15.47 10.82
N THR A 158 1.99 -15.98 10.33
CA THR A 158 3.26 -15.26 10.28
C THR A 158 3.38 -14.55 8.93
N ILE A 159 3.60 -13.25 8.93
CA ILE A 159 3.74 -12.44 7.73
C ILE A 159 5.20 -12.05 7.59
N ASN A 160 5.89 -12.62 6.60
CA ASN A 160 7.32 -12.45 6.36
C ASN A 160 7.65 -12.09 4.91
N ALA A 161 6.67 -12.09 4.00
CA ALA A 161 6.83 -11.79 2.60
C ALA A 161 5.71 -10.91 2.04
N THR A 162 5.97 -10.30 0.91
CA THR A 162 4.99 -9.60 0.07
C THR A 162 5.30 -9.87 -1.40
N ARG A 163 4.27 -9.95 -2.24
CA ARG A 163 4.40 -10.22 -3.66
C ARG A 163 3.73 -9.12 -4.48
N SER A 164 4.34 -8.79 -5.58
CA SER A 164 3.84 -7.84 -6.57
C SER A 164 4.20 -8.34 -7.97
N ARG A 165 3.81 -7.60 -9.01
CA ARG A 165 4.23 -7.90 -10.41
C ARG A 165 5.75 -8.02 -10.61
N PHE A 166 6.54 -7.53 -9.67
CA PHE A 166 8.01 -7.61 -9.67
C PHE A 166 8.57 -8.81 -8.90
N GLY A 167 7.70 -9.74 -8.51
CA GLY A 167 8.08 -10.93 -7.74
C GLY A 167 7.83 -10.76 -6.25
N GLU A 168 8.34 -11.75 -5.50
CA GLU A 168 8.30 -11.80 -4.04
C GLU A 168 9.47 -11.00 -3.45
N SER A 169 9.23 -10.35 -2.36
CA SER A 169 10.25 -9.59 -1.62
C SER A 169 9.95 -9.62 -0.12
N SER A 170 11.00 -9.36 0.68
CA SER A 170 10.82 -9.11 2.12
C SER A 170 9.85 -7.92 2.34
N PRO A 171 9.16 -7.88 3.47
CA PRO A 171 8.34 -6.74 3.85
C PRO A 171 9.11 -5.42 3.78
N LYS A 172 8.38 -4.32 3.61
CA LYS A 172 8.98 -3.00 3.37
C LYS A 172 9.87 -2.50 4.51
N THR A 173 9.60 -2.95 5.73
CA THR A 173 10.39 -2.63 6.94
C THR A 173 10.48 -3.87 7.82
N ILE A 174 11.48 -3.95 8.69
CA ILE A 174 11.63 -5.03 9.68
C ILE A 174 10.36 -5.18 10.52
N LYS A 175 9.73 -4.08 10.95
CA LYS A 175 8.45 -4.08 11.69
C LYS A 175 7.25 -4.57 10.90
N SER A 176 7.38 -4.75 9.60
CA SER A 176 6.29 -5.33 8.77
C SER A 176 6.25 -6.85 8.86
N ALA A 177 7.34 -7.52 9.24
CA ALA A 177 7.32 -8.93 9.65
C ALA A 177 6.60 -9.00 11.01
N ARG A 178 5.51 -9.77 11.06
CA ARG A 178 4.63 -9.80 12.23
C ARG A 178 3.78 -11.05 12.27
N ARG A 179 3.14 -11.29 13.40
CA ARG A 179 2.16 -12.34 13.60
C ARG A 179 0.77 -11.72 13.74
N VAL A 180 -0.23 -12.35 13.14
CA VAL A 180 -1.64 -11.94 13.26
C VAL A 180 -2.48 -13.12 13.69
N PRO A 181 -3.51 -12.93 14.56
CA PRO A 181 -4.37 -14.01 15.03
C PRO A 181 -5.32 -14.48 13.92
N ILE A 182 -5.62 -15.77 13.90
CA ILE A 182 -6.66 -16.37 13.07
C ILE A 182 -7.98 -16.32 13.85
N LEU A 183 -8.85 -15.37 13.46
CA LEU A 183 -10.18 -15.23 14.07
C LEU A 183 -11.10 -16.37 13.66
N ASN A 184 -12.12 -16.68 14.49
CA ASN A 184 -12.96 -17.86 14.35
C ASN A 184 -13.49 -18.12 12.93
N ARG A 185 -14.09 -17.13 12.29
CA ARG A 185 -14.62 -17.28 10.91
C ARG A 185 -13.55 -17.61 9.87
N LEU A 186 -12.34 -17.09 10.04
CA LEU A 186 -11.21 -17.42 9.16
C LEU A 186 -10.68 -18.82 9.49
N TYR A 187 -10.61 -19.18 10.77
CA TYR A 187 -10.24 -20.52 11.22
C TYR A 187 -11.16 -21.59 10.62
N ASP A 188 -12.48 -21.39 10.69
CA ASP A 188 -13.45 -22.31 10.10
C ASP A 188 -13.30 -22.49 8.60
N LEU A 189 -12.88 -21.45 7.90
CA LEU A 189 -12.60 -21.53 6.48
C LEU A 189 -11.28 -22.25 6.18
N LEU A 190 -10.25 -22.01 7.00
CA LEU A 190 -8.93 -22.63 6.81
C LEU A 190 -8.93 -24.13 7.16
N ARG A 191 -9.65 -24.57 8.21
CA ARG A 191 -9.65 -25.97 8.65
C ARG A 191 -10.19 -26.96 7.62
N VAL A 192 -11.02 -26.52 6.69
CA VAL A 192 -11.54 -27.38 5.61
C VAL A 192 -10.64 -27.47 4.42
N ARG A 193 -9.51 -26.77 4.42
CA ARG A 193 -8.54 -26.77 3.34
C ARG A 193 -7.50 -27.88 3.51
N LYS A 194 -7.12 -28.50 2.38
CA LYS A 194 -5.92 -29.33 2.31
C LYS A 194 -4.71 -28.43 2.02
N PHE A 195 -3.72 -28.44 2.90
CA PHE A 195 -2.46 -27.69 2.74
C PHE A 195 -1.45 -28.56 1.97
N THR A 196 -1.67 -28.74 0.67
CA THR A 196 -0.88 -29.65 -0.18
C THR A 196 0.24 -28.96 -0.93
N TYR A 197 0.19 -27.66 -1.05
CA TYR A 197 1.11 -26.87 -1.89
C TYR A 197 1.91 -25.85 -1.06
N GLU A 198 2.83 -25.15 -1.72
CA GLU A 198 3.67 -24.18 -1.02
C GLU A 198 2.88 -22.93 -0.57
N TYR A 199 2.10 -22.35 -1.50
CA TYR A 199 1.37 -21.09 -1.24
C TYR A 199 -0.05 -21.34 -0.77
N LEU A 200 -0.56 -20.44 0.07
CA LEU A 200 -1.95 -20.45 0.52
C LEU A 200 -2.91 -20.20 -0.66
N LEU A 201 -2.50 -19.36 -1.60
CA LEU A 201 -3.23 -19.01 -2.82
C LEU A 201 -2.33 -19.25 -4.02
N GLU A 202 -2.71 -20.19 -4.86
CA GLU A 202 -1.97 -20.57 -6.04
C GLU A 202 -2.85 -20.69 -7.27
N THR A 203 -2.23 -20.67 -8.45
CA THR A 203 -2.88 -20.86 -9.73
C THR A 203 -3.29 -22.33 -9.92
N GLN A 204 -3.89 -22.64 -11.05
CA GLN A 204 -4.18 -24.03 -11.44
C GLN A 204 -2.93 -24.84 -11.82
N TYR A 205 -1.77 -24.19 -11.91
CA TYR A 205 -0.47 -24.78 -12.24
C TYR A 205 0.43 -24.88 -11.00
N ASP A 206 -0.15 -24.78 -9.80
CA ASP A 206 0.55 -24.84 -8.51
C ASP A 206 1.59 -23.72 -8.31
N GLU A 207 1.44 -22.63 -9.07
CA GLU A 207 2.32 -21.45 -8.99
C GLU A 207 1.66 -20.32 -8.19
N PRO A 208 2.46 -19.49 -7.52
CA PRO A 208 1.94 -18.31 -6.85
C PRO A 208 1.38 -17.28 -7.85
N TYR A 209 0.32 -16.58 -7.46
CA TYR A 209 -0.18 -15.48 -8.28
C TYR A 209 0.88 -14.38 -8.42
N ARG A 210 1.06 -13.88 -9.65
CA ARG A 210 2.01 -12.80 -9.94
C ARG A 210 1.68 -11.51 -9.16
N ASP A 211 0.40 -11.15 -9.12
CA ASP A 211 -0.14 -10.00 -8.40
C ASP A 211 -1.62 -10.23 -8.06
N CYS A 212 -2.27 -9.24 -7.45
CA CYS A 212 -3.68 -9.35 -7.05
C CYS A 212 -4.70 -9.02 -8.15
N ASN A 213 -4.28 -8.76 -9.41
CA ASN A 213 -5.20 -8.34 -10.48
C ASN A 213 -6.22 -9.42 -10.82
N VAL A 214 -5.83 -10.70 -10.76
CA VAL A 214 -6.76 -11.82 -10.99
C VAL A 214 -7.92 -11.78 -9.98
N PHE A 215 -7.63 -11.53 -8.70
CA PHE A 215 -8.64 -11.41 -7.64
C PHE A 215 -9.50 -10.16 -7.84
N LEU A 216 -8.88 -9.06 -8.28
CA LEU A 216 -9.58 -7.81 -8.57
C LEU A 216 -10.60 -7.98 -9.70
N GLU A 217 -10.18 -8.55 -10.83
CA GLU A 217 -11.01 -8.60 -12.04
C GLU A 217 -12.03 -9.75 -12.00
N LYS A 218 -11.63 -10.94 -11.56
CA LYS A 218 -12.46 -12.14 -11.61
C LYS A 218 -13.39 -12.35 -10.41
N CYS A 219 -13.20 -11.60 -9.34
CA CYS A 219 -13.95 -11.81 -8.09
C CYS A 219 -14.39 -10.48 -7.47
N TRP A 220 -13.46 -9.59 -7.11
CA TRP A 220 -13.77 -8.40 -6.33
C TRP A 220 -14.73 -7.43 -7.03
N LYS A 221 -14.40 -7.02 -8.27
CA LYS A 221 -15.27 -6.13 -9.04
C LYS A 221 -16.66 -6.75 -9.32
N PRO A 222 -16.76 -8.01 -9.79
CA PRO A 222 -18.03 -8.67 -9.99
C PRO A 222 -18.89 -8.74 -8.72
N ILE A 223 -18.31 -9.10 -7.57
CA ILE A 223 -19.03 -9.16 -6.29
C ILE A 223 -19.59 -7.80 -5.91
N LEU A 224 -18.77 -6.74 -5.94
CA LEU A 224 -19.26 -5.40 -5.60
C LEU A 224 -20.38 -4.93 -6.56
N LYS A 225 -20.24 -5.26 -7.85
CA LYS A 225 -21.25 -4.93 -8.86
C LYS A 225 -22.56 -5.68 -8.62
N SER A 226 -22.53 -6.99 -8.33
CA SER A 226 -23.74 -7.79 -8.08
C SER A 226 -24.51 -7.34 -6.84
N LEU A 227 -23.78 -6.82 -5.85
CA LEU A 227 -24.36 -6.30 -4.61
C LEU A 227 -24.77 -4.82 -4.67
N GLY A 228 -24.56 -4.14 -5.81
CA GLY A 228 -24.80 -2.70 -5.91
C GLY A 228 -23.89 -1.86 -5.01
N ILE A 229 -22.78 -2.41 -4.54
CA ILE A 229 -21.85 -1.73 -3.63
C ILE A 229 -20.90 -0.86 -4.46
N ARG A 230 -20.77 0.42 -4.08
CA ARG A 230 -19.80 1.33 -4.70
C ARG A 230 -18.40 0.71 -4.71
N TYR A 231 -17.71 0.80 -5.85
CA TYR A 231 -16.37 0.27 -5.98
C TYR A 231 -15.39 0.91 -4.99
N ARG A 232 -14.74 0.07 -4.22
CA ARG A 232 -13.58 0.37 -3.36
C ARG A 232 -12.50 -0.67 -3.65
N ARG A 233 -11.23 -0.25 -3.64
CA ARG A 233 -10.10 -1.17 -3.92
C ARG A 233 -10.03 -2.28 -2.87
N PRO A 234 -9.51 -3.48 -3.19
CA PRO A 234 -9.34 -4.58 -2.21
C PRO A 234 -8.57 -4.16 -0.95
N TYR A 235 -7.65 -3.21 -1.07
CA TYR A 235 -6.93 -2.65 0.07
C TYR A 235 -7.85 -2.04 1.15
N THR A 236 -9.09 -1.68 0.79
CA THR A 236 -10.11 -1.20 1.74
C THR A 236 -10.52 -2.26 2.77
N MET A 237 -10.36 -3.56 2.47
CA MET A 237 -10.55 -4.63 3.46
C MET A 237 -9.69 -4.40 4.71
N ARG A 238 -8.43 -4.00 4.52
CA ARG A 238 -7.49 -3.67 5.59
C ARG A 238 -7.96 -2.47 6.42
N HIS A 239 -8.48 -1.43 5.77
CA HIS A 239 -9.03 -0.27 6.48
C HIS A 239 -10.29 -0.64 7.25
N THR A 240 -11.14 -1.49 6.68
CA THR A 240 -12.35 -2.00 7.33
C THR A 240 -12.02 -2.81 8.59
N TYR A 241 -11.03 -3.71 8.50
CA TYR A 241 -10.53 -4.47 9.65
C TYR A 241 -10.09 -3.51 10.76
N ALA A 242 -9.21 -2.57 10.45
CA ALA A 242 -8.66 -1.64 11.42
C ALA A 242 -9.75 -0.77 12.09
N THR A 243 -10.67 -0.23 11.29
CA THR A 243 -11.79 0.58 11.82
C THR A 243 -12.69 -0.24 12.74
N ASN A 244 -13.02 -1.48 12.36
CA ASN A 244 -13.88 -2.34 13.18
C ASN A 244 -13.22 -2.77 14.49
N MET A 245 -11.90 -3.07 14.46
CA MET A 245 -11.17 -3.44 15.67
C MET A 245 -11.15 -2.29 16.69
N LEU A 246 -10.95 -1.05 16.24
CA LEU A 246 -10.99 0.12 17.12
C LEU A 246 -12.39 0.50 17.57
N ARG A 247 -13.38 0.55 16.65
CA ARG A 247 -14.77 0.94 16.99
C ARG A 247 -15.42 0.02 18.02
N ARG A 248 -15.01 -1.24 18.05
CA ARG A 248 -15.51 -2.23 19.02
C ARG A 248 -14.66 -2.30 20.28
N ASN A 249 -13.66 -1.44 20.42
CA ASN A 249 -12.70 -1.45 21.53
C ASN A 249 -12.05 -2.83 21.78
N LEU A 250 -11.81 -3.59 20.68
CA LEU A 250 -11.21 -4.92 20.77
C LEU A 250 -9.71 -4.85 21.01
N ILE A 251 -9.09 -3.78 20.58
CA ILE A 251 -7.65 -3.52 20.73
C ILE A 251 -7.38 -2.02 20.83
N THR A 252 -6.25 -1.67 21.41
CA THR A 252 -5.76 -0.30 21.46
C THR A 252 -5.17 0.15 20.11
N PRO A 253 -5.05 1.46 19.85
CA PRO A 253 -4.36 1.96 18.66
C PRO A 253 -2.91 1.48 18.54
N LEU A 254 -2.21 1.25 19.66
CA LEU A 254 -0.84 0.75 19.68
C LEU A 254 -0.76 -0.73 19.24
N GLU A 255 -1.63 -1.57 19.78
CA GLU A 255 -1.76 -2.97 19.37
C GLU A 255 -2.16 -3.09 17.90
N LEU A 256 -3.12 -2.25 17.44
CA LEU A 256 -3.49 -2.21 16.03
C LEU A 256 -2.30 -1.84 15.13
N ALA A 257 -1.49 -0.84 15.52
CA ALA A 257 -0.29 -0.46 14.77
C ALA A 257 0.67 -1.65 14.62
N SER A 258 0.86 -2.42 15.70
CA SER A 258 1.67 -3.63 15.70
C SER A 258 1.09 -4.70 14.77
N LEU A 259 -0.19 -5.05 14.92
CA LEU A 259 -0.87 -6.04 14.07
C LEU A 259 -0.86 -5.65 12.58
N MET A 260 -0.95 -4.37 12.29
CA MET A 260 -0.92 -3.87 10.91
C MET A 260 0.51 -3.69 10.37
N GLY A 261 1.56 -3.83 11.19
CA GLY A 261 2.95 -3.61 10.79
C GLY A 261 3.21 -2.16 10.38
N HIS A 262 2.72 -1.22 11.18
CA HIS A 262 3.03 0.20 11.06
C HIS A 262 4.23 0.55 11.94
N SER A 263 5.15 1.37 11.43
CA SER A 263 6.34 1.79 12.15
C SER A 263 6.04 2.73 13.32
N ASN A 264 4.89 3.43 13.28
CA ASN A 264 4.41 4.32 14.33
C ASN A 264 2.87 4.36 14.35
N THR A 265 2.32 4.87 15.44
CA THR A 265 0.87 5.02 15.65
C THR A 265 0.26 6.20 14.89
N LYS A 266 1.08 7.14 14.40
CA LYS A 266 0.59 8.33 13.68
C LYS A 266 -0.37 7.97 12.56
N MET A 267 -0.04 6.95 11.76
CA MET A 267 -0.90 6.50 10.67
C MET A 267 -2.26 5.97 11.18
N ILE A 268 -2.29 5.35 12.36
CA ILE A 268 -3.55 4.91 12.99
C ILE A 268 -4.39 6.12 13.37
N TYR A 269 -3.78 7.12 14.02
CA TYR A 269 -4.49 8.35 14.40
C TYR A 269 -4.96 9.14 13.16
N ASP A 270 -4.10 9.36 12.18
CA ASP A 270 -4.43 10.15 10.98
C ASP A 270 -5.56 9.51 10.14
N VAL A 271 -5.64 8.18 10.11
CA VAL A 271 -6.60 7.47 9.24
C VAL A 271 -7.85 7.02 9.99
N TYR A 272 -7.73 6.56 11.24
CA TYR A 272 -8.81 5.84 11.92
C TYR A 272 -9.46 6.60 13.09
N VAL A 273 -8.76 7.53 13.72
CA VAL A 273 -9.33 8.30 14.86
C VAL A 273 -10.55 9.12 14.45
N ASN A 274 -10.57 9.62 13.23
CA ASN A 274 -11.75 10.32 12.69
C ASN A 274 -13.02 9.44 12.63
N TYR A 275 -12.88 8.12 12.73
CA TYR A 275 -14.01 7.18 12.79
C TYR A 275 -14.39 6.80 14.23
N LEU A 276 -13.55 7.15 15.22
CA LEU A 276 -13.83 6.90 16.65
C LEU A 276 -14.59 8.06 17.29
N ASN A 277 -14.41 9.28 16.81
CA ASN A 277 -14.87 10.51 17.47
C ASN A 277 -16.23 11.02 16.95
N SER A 278 -17.19 10.16 16.67
CA SER A 278 -18.50 10.67 16.25
C SER A 278 -19.40 11.14 17.40
N ASN A 279 -19.13 10.81 18.66
CA ASN A 279 -20.04 11.15 19.76
C ASN A 279 -19.31 11.66 21.01
N PHE A 280 -19.10 12.96 21.08
CA PHE A 280 -18.74 13.65 22.33
C PHE A 280 -19.84 13.46 23.41
N SER A 281 -21.07 13.09 22.99
CA SER A 281 -22.18 12.76 23.87
C SER A 281 -22.02 11.45 24.66
N GLU A 282 -21.13 10.55 24.21
CA GLU A 282 -20.85 9.26 24.85
C GLU A 282 -19.66 9.32 25.84
N PHE A 283 -19.08 10.52 26.04
CA PHE A 283 -18.02 10.67 27.03
C PHE A 283 -18.60 10.42 28.42
N LYS A 284 -18.10 9.40 29.09
CA LYS A 284 -18.46 9.12 30.48
C LYS A 284 -18.07 10.32 31.35
N ARG A 285 -19.04 10.93 31.98
CA ARG A 285 -18.85 12.10 32.84
C ARG A 285 -18.68 11.72 34.31
N ASP A 286 -18.97 10.46 34.67
CA ASP A 286 -18.90 9.93 36.01
C ASP A 286 -17.55 9.24 36.25
N ILE A 287 -16.46 9.95 35.92
CA ILE A 287 -15.09 9.46 36.12
C ILE A 287 -14.45 10.38 37.14
N GLU A 288 -14.06 9.81 38.27
CA GLU A 288 -13.13 10.45 39.19
C GLU A 288 -11.70 10.22 38.67
N ILE A 289 -10.94 11.30 38.60
CA ILE A 289 -9.58 11.28 38.04
C ILE A 289 -8.53 11.22 39.16
N TYR A 290 -8.92 11.59 40.36
CA TYR A 290 -8.07 11.56 41.56
C TYR A 290 -8.83 10.85 42.68
N ASP A 291 -8.19 9.88 43.33
CA ASP A 291 -8.68 9.21 44.53
C ASP A 291 -8.42 10.07 45.78
#